data_9886799520b3f0530e36215707c66ab0
#
_entry.id   9886799520b3f0530e36215707c66ab0
#
_cell.length_a   1.000
_cell.length_b   1.000
_cell.length_c   1.000
_cell.angle_alpha   90.00
_cell.angle_beta   90.00
_cell.angle_gamma   90.00
#
_symmetry.space_group_name_H-M   'P 1'
#
loop_
_entity.id
_entity.type
_entity.pdbx_description
1 polymer ?
#
loop_
_entity_poly.entity_id
_entity_poly.type
_entity_poly.pdbx_seq_one_letter_code
_entity_poly.pdbx_strand_id
1 'polypeptide(L)'
;MIEFLNWLDGVLWGLPLIVLMISTGIYFTVRSGFFQFRRFGWILKNTGGTILNKKSQKQEDNAKGMLSSFEAISTAIGGTVGFGNIAGVATAVAAGGPGAVLWMWLSACLGMILKQVEVTLGCYYRHTNEKGEYYGGPTYYMERGLGEERRWGKLWLIPAVIFGAGIFSTFFVTSSTLTASQVVAGAFKMDTVNIGGFQIEGVILVGAALCVLTYIVTDGGTKKIASLFSKLVPLMSVFYILMGIGMILANLSRVPSVFATIVTNAFTGTAAIGGFAGCAVSEMIRVGMA
;
A
#
# COMPACT_ATOMS: atom_id res chain seq x y z
N MET A 1 -2.79 20.76 -22.13
CA MET A 1 -2.40 19.40 -21.70
C MET A 1 -2.25 19.32 -20.17
N ILE A 2 -1.47 20.18 -19.54
CA ILE A 2 -1.28 20.21 -18.07
C ILE A 2 -2.61 20.48 -17.33
N GLU A 3 -3.42 21.43 -17.77
CA GLU A 3 -4.73 21.71 -17.17
C GLU A 3 -5.70 20.52 -17.25
N PHE A 4 -5.68 19.79 -18.36
CA PHE A 4 -6.48 18.57 -18.52
C PHE A 4 -5.99 17.47 -17.56
N LEU A 5 -4.70 17.30 -17.41
CA LEU A 5 -4.13 16.34 -16.47
C LEU A 5 -4.45 16.70 -15.02
N ASN A 6 -4.35 17.97 -14.65
CA ASN A 6 -4.73 18.45 -13.32
C ASN A 6 -6.23 18.30 -13.04
N TRP A 7 -7.09 18.54 -14.05
CA TRP A 7 -8.51 18.30 -13.93
C TRP A 7 -8.81 16.80 -13.76
N LEU A 8 -8.17 15.97 -14.57
CA LEU A 8 -8.31 14.50 -14.51
C LEU A 8 -7.85 13.96 -13.14
N ASP A 9 -6.73 14.46 -12.63
CA ASP A 9 -6.23 14.15 -11.30
C ASP A 9 -7.25 14.54 -10.22
N GLY A 10 -7.80 15.76 -10.27
CA GLY A 10 -8.82 16.22 -9.34
C GLY A 10 -10.13 15.41 -9.41
N VAL A 11 -10.48 14.85 -10.56
CA VAL A 11 -11.67 13.99 -10.71
C VAL A 11 -11.36 12.57 -10.22
N LEU A 12 -10.23 12.00 -10.62
CA LEU A 12 -9.88 10.61 -10.27
C LEU A 12 -9.53 10.45 -8.79
N TRP A 13 -8.79 11.41 -8.23
CA TRP A 13 -8.30 11.34 -6.84
C TRP A 13 -9.04 12.30 -5.88
N GLY A 14 -10.00 13.04 -6.38
CA GLY A 14 -10.76 13.99 -5.60
C GLY A 14 -11.96 13.39 -4.87
N LEU A 15 -12.92 14.25 -4.56
CA LEU A 15 -14.16 13.91 -3.86
C LEU A 15 -14.88 12.66 -4.42
N PRO A 16 -14.98 12.43 -5.75
CA PRO A 16 -15.69 11.26 -6.26
C PRO A 16 -15.11 9.94 -5.78
N LEU A 17 -13.76 9.79 -5.82
CA LEU A 17 -13.11 8.59 -5.34
C LEU A 17 -13.24 8.43 -3.82
N ILE A 18 -13.08 9.52 -3.07
CA ILE A 18 -13.23 9.51 -1.59
C ILE A 18 -14.64 9.03 -1.21
N VAL A 19 -15.68 9.61 -1.83
CA VAL A 19 -17.08 9.21 -1.59
C VAL A 19 -17.30 7.75 -1.97
N LEU A 20 -16.76 7.30 -3.10
CA LEU A 20 -16.88 5.91 -3.54
C LEU A 20 -16.19 4.95 -2.53
N MET A 21 -14.99 5.24 -2.09
CA MET A 21 -14.25 4.41 -1.13
C MET A 21 -14.94 4.36 0.23
N ILE A 22 -15.40 5.50 0.74
CA ILE A 22 -16.10 5.56 2.02
C ILE A 22 -17.43 4.81 1.93
N SER A 23 -18.25 5.07 0.90
CA SER A 23 -19.55 4.43 0.76
C SER A 23 -19.44 2.92 0.58
N THR A 24 -18.51 2.46 -0.25
CA THR A 24 -18.25 1.01 -0.40
C THR A 24 -17.66 0.39 0.86
N GLY A 25 -16.76 1.09 1.57
CA GLY A 25 -16.22 0.65 2.84
C GLY A 25 -17.31 0.51 3.92
N ILE A 26 -18.21 1.48 4.03
CA ILE A 26 -19.36 1.43 4.94
C ILE A 26 -20.30 0.30 4.52
N TYR A 27 -20.65 0.20 3.24
CA TYR A 27 -21.53 -0.85 2.72
C TYR A 27 -21.01 -2.25 3.09
N PHE A 28 -19.74 -2.56 2.80
CA PHE A 28 -19.17 -3.84 3.11
C PHE A 28 -18.98 -4.07 4.62
N THR A 29 -18.68 -3.04 5.40
CA THR A 29 -18.62 -3.13 6.87
C THR A 29 -19.95 -3.55 7.45
N VAL A 30 -21.04 -2.89 7.05
CA VAL A 30 -22.40 -3.23 7.52
C VAL A 30 -22.81 -4.60 6.99
N ARG A 31 -22.60 -4.89 5.71
CA ARG A 31 -22.99 -6.15 5.07
C ARG A 31 -22.25 -7.36 5.64
N SER A 32 -21.01 -7.20 6.07
CA SER A 32 -20.23 -8.25 6.73
C SER A 32 -20.48 -8.36 8.23
N GLY A 33 -21.38 -7.55 8.79
CA GLY A 33 -21.67 -7.50 10.23
C GLY A 33 -20.47 -7.05 11.05
N PHE A 34 -19.76 -6.01 10.59
CA PHE A 34 -18.59 -5.45 11.26
C PHE A 34 -17.47 -6.49 11.49
N PHE A 35 -17.22 -7.32 10.48
CA PHE A 35 -16.30 -8.45 10.57
C PHE A 35 -14.90 -8.04 11.08
N GLN A 36 -14.33 -6.94 10.57
CA GLN A 36 -13.01 -6.44 10.94
C GLN A 36 -12.88 -6.13 12.45
N PHE A 37 -13.97 -5.75 13.11
CA PHE A 37 -13.98 -5.49 14.55
C PHE A 37 -14.39 -6.74 15.36
N ARG A 38 -15.47 -7.41 14.98
CA ARG A 38 -15.98 -8.59 15.70
C ARG A 38 -15.00 -9.76 15.72
N ARG A 39 -14.27 -9.96 14.63
CA ARG A 39 -13.33 -11.07 14.49
C ARG A 39 -11.87 -10.67 14.61
N PHE A 40 -11.59 -9.43 15.05
CA PHE A 40 -10.23 -8.90 15.16
C PHE A 40 -9.32 -9.80 15.99
N GLY A 41 -9.76 -10.23 17.18
CA GLY A 41 -8.98 -11.14 18.02
C GLY A 41 -8.76 -12.53 17.37
N TRP A 42 -9.75 -13.04 16.63
CA TRP A 42 -9.62 -14.26 15.88
C TRP A 42 -8.61 -14.11 14.73
N ILE A 43 -8.68 -13.01 14.00
CA ILE A 43 -7.72 -12.68 12.93
C ILE A 43 -6.29 -12.63 13.49
N LEU A 44 -6.07 -11.87 14.56
CA LEU A 44 -4.76 -11.77 15.20
C LEU A 44 -4.22 -13.13 15.66
N LYS A 45 -5.07 -13.94 16.29
CA LYS A 45 -4.68 -15.27 16.78
C LYS A 45 -4.28 -16.18 15.62
N ASN A 46 -5.04 -16.22 14.55
CA ASN A 46 -4.76 -17.10 13.41
C ASN A 46 -3.58 -16.58 12.58
N THR A 47 -3.49 -15.27 12.34
CA THR A 47 -2.37 -14.67 11.60
C THR A 47 -1.07 -14.77 12.41
N GLY A 48 -1.08 -14.30 13.65
CA GLY A 48 0.08 -14.35 14.54
C GLY A 48 0.47 -15.79 14.89
N GLY A 49 -0.49 -16.67 15.11
CA GLY A 49 -0.24 -18.09 15.38
C GLY A 49 0.44 -18.81 14.21
N THR A 50 0.04 -18.49 12.99
CA THR A 50 0.64 -19.06 11.76
C THR A 50 2.07 -18.54 11.56
N ILE A 51 2.29 -17.23 11.79
CA ILE A 51 3.62 -16.61 11.70
C ILE A 51 4.60 -17.23 12.69
N LEU A 52 4.16 -17.53 13.92
CA LEU A 52 5.00 -18.07 14.97
C LEU A 52 5.19 -19.59 14.89
N ASN A 53 4.34 -20.29 14.14
CA ASN A 53 4.35 -21.76 14.07
C ASN A 53 5.18 -22.28 12.89
N LYS A 54 6.47 -22.56 13.13
CA LYS A 54 7.40 -23.10 12.14
C LYS A 54 6.98 -24.43 11.51
N LYS A 55 6.14 -25.23 12.17
CA LYS A 55 5.64 -26.50 11.60
C LYS A 55 4.61 -26.28 10.49
N SER A 56 3.72 -25.31 10.65
CA SER A 56 2.76 -24.94 9.61
C SER A 56 3.47 -24.38 8.37
N GLN A 57 4.50 -23.57 8.55
CA GLN A 57 5.30 -23.01 7.44
C GLN A 57 5.96 -24.11 6.59
N LYS A 58 6.54 -25.14 7.21
CA LYS A 58 7.21 -26.25 6.48
C LYS A 58 6.22 -27.13 5.69
N GLN A 59 4.98 -27.24 6.12
CA GLN A 59 3.95 -27.98 5.36
C GLN A 59 3.45 -27.18 4.15
N GLU A 60 3.36 -25.87 4.27
CA GLU A 60 2.95 -24.98 3.17
C GLU A 60 4.06 -24.87 2.10
N ASP A 61 5.34 -24.87 2.47
CA ASP A 61 6.50 -24.81 1.56
C ASP A 61 6.56 -25.98 0.55
N ASN A 62 5.90 -27.09 0.85
CA ASN A 62 5.86 -28.28 -0.03
C ASN A 62 4.78 -28.21 -1.11
N ALA A 63 3.88 -27.21 -1.08
CA ALA A 63 2.88 -27.05 -2.11
C ALA A 63 3.50 -26.32 -3.33
N LYS A 64 3.53 -27.00 -4.47
CA LYS A 64 4.10 -26.46 -5.72
C LYS A 64 3.41 -25.14 -6.11
N GLY A 65 4.21 -24.09 -6.24
CA GLY A 65 3.72 -22.80 -6.78
C GLY A 65 3.02 -21.89 -5.77
N MET A 66 2.85 -22.27 -4.51
CA MET A 66 2.26 -21.44 -3.46
C MET A 66 3.34 -20.74 -2.64
N LEU A 67 3.02 -19.53 -2.19
CA LEU A 67 3.78 -18.85 -1.15
C LEU A 67 3.32 -19.36 0.21
N SER A 68 4.24 -19.50 1.16
CA SER A 68 3.86 -19.74 2.56
C SER A 68 3.04 -18.55 3.10
N SER A 69 2.21 -18.80 4.10
CA SER A 69 1.41 -17.73 4.73
C SER A 69 2.29 -16.57 5.22
N PHE A 70 3.48 -16.86 5.72
CA PHE A 70 4.43 -15.83 6.14
C PHE A 70 5.00 -15.02 4.97
N GLU A 71 5.37 -15.68 3.87
CA GLU A 71 5.82 -15.00 2.65
C GLU A 71 4.71 -14.15 2.03
N ALA A 72 3.48 -14.67 1.98
CA ALA A 72 2.32 -13.96 1.48
C ALA A 72 2.03 -12.69 2.29
N ILE A 73 2.02 -12.78 3.64
CA ILE A 73 1.82 -11.63 4.52
C ILE A 73 2.97 -10.63 4.37
N SER A 74 4.22 -11.11 4.37
CA SER A 74 5.39 -10.23 4.21
C SER A 74 5.39 -9.51 2.86
N THR A 75 5.01 -10.21 1.79
CA THR A 75 4.90 -9.63 0.45
C THR A 75 3.77 -8.59 0.41
N ALA A 76 2.61 -8.89 1.02
CA ALA A 76 1.49 -7.95 1.10
C ALA A 76 1.86 -6.69 1.90
N ILE A 77 2.53 -6.84 3.04
CA ILE A 77 3.03 -5.71 3.83
C ILE A 77 4.06 -4.92 3.02
N GLY A 78 5.04 -5.59 2.40
CA GLY A 78 6.07 -4.94 1.59
C GLY A 78 5.53 -4.19 0.37
N GLY A 79 4.42 -4.67 -0.22
CA GLY A 79 3.73 -3.97 -1.30
C GLY A 79 2.83 -2.81 -0.83
N THR A 80 2.46 -2.79 0.45
CA THR A 80 1.54 -1.79 1.01
C THR A 80 2.29 -0.71 1.80
N VAL A 81 3.33 -1.09 2.54
CA VAL A 81 4.12 -0.16 3.36
C VAL A 81 5.24 0.42 2.50
N GLY A 82 5.04 1.63 2.03
CA GLY A 82 6.01 2.39 1.24
C GLY A 82 6.36 3.73 1.90
N PHE A 83 7.07 4.58 1.16
CA PHE A 83 7.40 5.94 1.60
C PHE A 83 6.13 6.75 1.93
N GLY A 84 5.02 6.45 1.26
CA GLY A 84 3.73 7.06 1.49
C GLY A 84 3.19 6.94 2.90
N ASN A 85 3.44 5.83 3.55
CA ASN A 85 3.01 5.62 4.93
C ASN A 85 3.81 6.47 5.93
N ILE A 86 4.93 7.03 5.53
CA ILE A 86 5.76 7.90 6.35
C ILE A 86 5.62 9.36 5.89
N ALA A 87 6.00 9.65 4.66
CA ALA A 87 5.96 10.99 4.09
C ALA A 87 4.52 11.49 3.90
N GLY A 88 3.60 10.63 3.42
CA GLY A 88 2.20 11.00 3.23
C GLY A 88 1.47 11.31 4.54
N VAL A 89 1.79 10.62 5.63
CA VAL A 89 1.26 10.96 6.96
C VAL A 89 1.76 12.34 7.39
N ALA A 90 3.05 12.62 7.19
CA ALA A 90 3.61 13.93 7.48
C ALA A 90 2.97 15.04 6.64
N THR A 91 2.77 14.81 5.35
CA THR A 91 2.08 15.74 4.42
C THR A 91 0.63 15.96 4.84
N ALA A 92 -0.10 14.88 5.18
CA ALA A 92 -1.48 14.99 5.65
C ALA A 92 -1.62 15.82 6.94
N VAL A 93 -0.68 15.64 7.87
CA VAL A 93 -0.64 16.44 9.09
C VAL A 93 -0.22 17.90 8.81
N ALA A 94 0.69 18.13 7.89
CA ALA A 94 1.11 19.46 7.49
C ALA A 94 -0.02 20.23 6.78
N ALA A 95 -0.78 19.57 5.92
CA ALA A 95 -1.89 20.17 5.17
C ALA A 95 -3.20 20.29 5.97
N GLY A 96 -3.54 19.24 6.71
CA GLY A 96 -4.81 19.12 7.44
C GLY A 96 -4.71 19.37 8.95
N GLY A 97 -3.52 19.60 9.47
CA GLY A 97 -3.28 19.72 10.90
C GLY A 97 -3.35 18.37 11.63
N PRO A 98 -3.15 18.37 12.97
CA PRO A 98 -3.12 17.15 13.79
C PRO A 98 -4.40 16.32 13.70
N GLY A 99 -5.55 16.98 13.47
CA GLY A 99 -6.86 16.32 13.34
C GLY A 99 -6.97 15.38 12.15
N ALA A 100 -6.14 15.55 11.11
CA ALA A 100 -6.09 14.66 9.94
C ALA A 100 -5.82 13.19 10.34
N VAL A 101 -5.07 12.96 11.42
CA VAL A 101 -4.75 11.62 11.93
C VAL A 101 -5.99 10.82 12.29
N LEU A 102 -7.00 11.45 12.89
CA LEU A 102 -8.26 10.75 13.22
C LEU A 102 -8.98 10.27 11.96
N TRP A 103 -9.05 11.08 10.94
CA TRP A 103 -9.68 10.72 9.65
C TRP A 103 -8.90 9.64 8.92
N MET A 104 -7.56 9.64 9.02
CA MET A 104 -6.71 8.57 8.51
C MET A 104 -7.00 7.24 9.21
N TRP A 105 -7.19 7.23 10.53
CA TRP A 105 -7.58 6.01 11.27
C TRP A 105 -8.95 5.49 10.82
N LEU A 106 -9.93 6.37 10.64
CA LEU A 106 -11.26 6.00 10.16
C LEU A 106 -11.21 5.41 8.75
N SER A 107 -10.46 6.06 7.84
CA SER A 107 -10.24 5.55 6.49
C SER A 107 -9.53 4.19 6.49
N ALA A 108 -8.53 4.01 7.35
CA ALA A 108 -7.84 2.73 7.47
C ALA A 108 -8.78 1.61 7.92
N CYS A 109 -9.69 1.89 8.86
CA CYS A 109 -10.72 0.93 9.28
C CYS A 109 -11.65 0.51 8.14
N LEU A 110 -12.03 1.45 7.27
CA LEU A 110 -12.81 1.15 6.07
C LEU A 110 -11.97 0.44 5.00
N GLY A 111 -10.70 0.81 4.86
CA GLY A 111 -9.76 0.15 3.95
C GLY A 111 -9.53 -1.32 4.27
N MET A 112 -9.54 -1.70 5.55
CA MET A 112 -9.39 -3.11 5.96
C MET A 112 -10.46 -4.02 5.34
N ILE A 113 -11.72 -3.61 5.34
CA ILE A 113 -12.80 -4.44 4.77
C ILE A 113 -12.74 -4.47 3.25
N LEU A 114 -12.36 -3.36 2.60
CA LEU A 114 -12.19 -3.32 1.15
C LEU A 114 -11.09 -4.28 0.71
N LYS A 115 -9.95 -4.26 1.40
CA LYS A 115 -8.85 -5.19 1.11
C LYS A 115 -9.22 -6.64 1.37
N GLN A 116 -10.00 -6.92 2.41
CA GLN A 116 -10.50 -8.26 2.67
C GLN A 116 -11.40 -8.76 1.54
N VAL A 117 -12.31 -7.93 1.04
CA VAL A 117 -13.19 -8.28 -0.10
C VAL A 117 -12.35 -8.55 -1.34
N GLU A 118 -11.38 -7.68 -1.66
CA GLU A 118 -10.48 -7.85 -2.80
C GLU A 118 -9.74 -9.19 -2.74
N VAL A 119 -9.09 -9.49 -1.61
CA VAL A 119 -8.35 -10.75 -1.43
C VAL A 119 -9.26 -11.96 -1.50
N THR A 120 -10.46 -11.87 -0.91
CA THR A 120 -11.46 -12.96 -0.96
C THR A 120 -11.89 -13.25 -2.39
N LEU A 121 -12.18 -12.22 -3.18
CA LEU A 121 -12.52 -12.37 -4.60
C LEU A 121 -11.33 -12.95 -5.39
N GLY A 122 -10.12 -12.46 -5.15
CA GLY A 122 -8.91 -12.97 -5.79
C GLY A 122 -8.64 -14.44 -5.50
N CYS A 123 -8.94 -14.90 -4.28
CA CYS A 123 -8.82 -16.31 -3.91
C CYS A 123 -9.97 -17.17 -4.45
N TYR A 124 -11.19 -16.65 -4.47
CA TYR A 124 -12.37 -17.37 -4.92
C TYR A 124 -12.34 -17.64 -6.43
N TYR A 125 -11.97 -16.64 -7.22
CA TYR A 125 -11.91 -16.74 -8.69
C TYR A 125 -10.54 -17.10 -9.25
N ARG A 126 -9.59 -17.57 -8.43
CA ARG A 126 -8.28 -17.99 -8.91
C ARG A 126 -8.38 -19.23 -9.83
N HIS A 127 -7.46 -19.30 -10.77
CA HIS A 127 -7.30 -20.44 -11.68
C HIS A 127 -6.08 -21.28 -11.31
N THR A 128 -6.05 -22.48 -11.84
CA THR A 128 -4.86 -23.35 -11.80
C THR A 128 -4.45 -23.64 -13.21
N ASN A 129 -3.18 -23.45 -13.55
CA ASN A 129 -2.64 -23.79 -14.85
C ASN A 129 -2.36 -25.30 -14.95
N GLU A 130 -1.97 -25.77 -16.13
CA GLU A 130 -1.64 -27.18 -16.38
C GLU A 130 -0.48 -27.69 -15.52
N LYS A 131 0.38 -26.80 -15.03
CA LYS A 131 1.50 -27.12 -14.13
C LYS A 131 1.11 -27.18 -12.66
N GLY A 132 -0.17 -26.95 -12.32
CA GLY A 132 -0.68 -26.90 -10.95
C GLY A 132 -0.37 -25.60 -10.20
N GLU A 133 0.03 -24.54 -10.91
CA GLU A 133 0.29 -23.23 -10.29
C GLU A 133 -0.98 -22.40 -10.30
N TYR A 134 -1.21 -21.67 -9.20
CA TYR A 134 -2.35 -20.78 -9.07
C TYR A 134 -2.05 -19.40 -9.65
N TYR A 135 -3.01 -18.87 -10.39
CA TYR A 135 -3.00 -17.49 -10.89
C TYR A 135 -4.39 -16.87 -10.78
N GLY A 136 -4.44 -15.56 -10.63
CA GLY A 136 -5.68 -14.82 -10.43
C GLY A 136 -5.40 -13.34 -10.30
N GLY A 137 -6.41 -12.61 -9.93
CA GLY A 137 -6.31 -11.17 -9.71
C GLY A 137 -7.57 -10.44 -10.18
N PRO A 138 -7.56 -9.10 -10.19
CA PRO A 138 -8.74 -8.30 -10.50
C PRO A 138 -9.37 -8.60 -11.85
N THR A 139 -8.59 -8.77 -12.90
CA THR A 139 -9.12 -9.10 -14.24
C THR A 139 -9.84 -10.43 -14.27
N TYR A 140 -9.33 -11.44 -13.55
CA TYR A 140 -9.93 -12.77 -13.50
C TYR A 140 -11.26 -12.80 -12.74
N TYR A 141 -11.38 -12.09 -11.62
CA TYR A 141 -12.66 -12.03 -10.93
C TYR A 141 -13.67 -11.11 -11.64
N MET A 142 -13.22 -10.13 -12.45
CA MET A 142 -14.11 -9.38 -13.33
C MET A 142 -14.64 -10.25 -14.46
N GLU A 143 -13.78 -11.05 -15.10
CA GLU A 143 -14.17 -11.96 -16.16
C GLU A 143 -15.20 -12.99 -15.68
N ARG A 144 -14.87 -13.75 -14.63
CA ARG A 144 -15.75 -14.78 -14.11
C ARG A 144 -16.97 -14.22 -13.39
N GLY A 145 -16.76 -13.28 -12.47
CA GLY A 145 -17.86 -12.76 -11.65
C GLY A 145 -18.83 -11.90 -12.44
N LEU A 146 -18.34 -11.01 -13.29
CA LEU A 146 -19.19 -10.12 -14.08
C LEU A 146 -19.55 -10.76 -15.44
N GLY A 147 -18.57 -11.33 -16.14
CA GLY A 147 -18.75 -11.87 -17.48
C GLY A 147 -19.56 -13.16 -17.47
N GLU A 148 -19.14 -14.16 -16.72
CA GLU A 148 -19.77 -15.49 -16.70
C GLU A 148 -20.96 -15.58 -15.75
N GLU A 149 -20.78 -15.33 -14.43
CA GLU A 149 -21.84 -15.50 -13.43
C GLU A 149 -22.96 -14.46 -13.57
N ARG A 150 -22.61 -13.17 -13.73
CA ARG A 150 -23.60 -12.08 -13.91
C ARG A 150 -24.08 -11.91 -15.35
N ARG A 151 -23.49 -12.66 -16.29
CA ARG A 151 -23.86 -12.66 -17.71
C ARG A 151 -23.79 -11.29 -18.38
N TRP A 152 -22.83 -10.46 -17.99
CA TRP A 152 -22.60 -9.15 -18.61
C TRP A 152 -22.05 -9.27 -20.06
N GLY A 153 -21.77 -10.48 -20.54
CA GLY A 153 -21.15 -10.69 -21.84
C GLY A 153 -19.82 -9.97 -21.91
N LYS A 154 -19.57 -9.18 -22.96
CA LYS A 154 -18.32 -8.45 -23.13
C LYS A 154 -18.21 -7.15 -22.31
N LEU A 155 -19.26 -6.73 -21.58
CA LEU A 155 -19.22 -5.50 -20.80
C LEU A 155 -18.25 -5.56 -19.61
N TRP A 156 -17.88 -6.76 -19.13
CA TRP A 156 -16.86 -6.93 -18.11
C TRP A 156 -15.49 -6.41 -18.53
N LEU A 157 -15.21 -6.31 -19.85
CA LEU A 157 -13.96 -5.75 -20.36
C LEU A 157 -13.78 -4.28 -20.00
N ILE A 158 -14.86 -3.50 -19.83
CA ILE A 158 -14.76 -2.08 -19.51
C ILE A 158 -14.00 -1.86 -18.21
N PRO A 159 -14.48 -2.38 -17.05
CA PRO A 159 -13.73 -2.22 -15.80
C PRO A 159 -12.36 -2.93 -15.82
N ALA A 160 -12.22 -4.04 -16.55
CA ALA A 160 -10.94 -4.73 -16.67
C ALA A 160 -9.89 -3.92 -17.44
N VAL A 161 -10.28 -3.26 -18.54
CA VAL A 161 -9.40 -2.37 -19.31
C VAL A 161 -9.04 -1.13 -18.52
N ILE A 162 -10.00 -0.50 -17.83
CA ILE A 162 -9.73 0.66 -16.96
C ILE A 162 -8.72 0.28 -15.88
N PHE A 163 -8.92 -0.85 -15.21
CA PHE A 163 -8.00 -1.35 -14.20
C PHE A 163 -6.61 -1.66 -14.77
N GLY A 164 -6.55 -2.37 -15.92
CA GLY A 164 -5.31 -2.70 -16.59
C GLY A 164 -4.54 -1.46 -17.07
N ALA A 165 -5.24 -0.47 -17.64
CA ALA A 165 -4.65 0.80 -18.04
C ALA A 165 -4.12 1.58 -16.83
N GLY A 166 -4.86 1.59 -15.71
CA GLY A 166 -4.42 2.20 -14.46
C GLY A 166 -3.13 1.55 -13.94
N ILE A 167 -3.08 0.22 -13.85
CA ILE A 167 -1.84 -0.48 -13.46
C ILE A 167 -0.71 -0.21 -14.43
N PHE A 168 -0.96 -0.30 -15.74
CA PHE A 168 0.06 -0.02 -16.75
C PHE A 168 0.65 1.38 -16.58
N SER A 169 -0.19 2.38 -16.30
CA SER A 169 0.26 3.75 -16.05
C SER A 169 1.22 3.86 -14.87
N THR A 170 1.07 3.01 -13.84
CA THR A 170 1.95 3.05 -12.66
C THR A 170 3.40 2.68 -12.97
N PHE A 171 3.66 1.95 -14.06
CA PHE A 171 5.03 1.65 -14.50
C PHE A 171 5.80 2.90 -14.94
N PHE A 172 5.10 3.94 -15.38
CA PHE A 172 5.71 5.20 -15.78
C PHE A 172 5.84 6.18 -14.60
N VAL A 173 5.22 5.88 -13.47
CA VAL A 173 5.31 6.71 -12.26
C VAL A 173 6.50 6.25 -11.42
N THR A 174 7.62 6.92 -11.58
CA THR A 174 8.88 6.59 -10.89
C THR A 174 9.03 7.29 -9.54
N SER A 175 7.97 7.92 -9.02
CA SER A 175 8.02 8.73 -7.79
C SER A 175 8.61 7.98 -6.59
N SER A 176 8.25 6.72 -6.38
CA SER A 176 8.77 5.93 -5.26
C SER A 176 10.28 5.71 -5.35
N THR A 177 10.80 5.40 -6.54
CA THR A 177 12.23 5.21 -6.76
C THR A 177 12.99 6.53 -6.65
N LEU A 178 12.42 7.61 -7.20
CA LEU A 178 13.00 8.95 -7.09
C LEU A 178 13.10 9.39 -5.63
N THR A 179 12.00 9.28 -4.86
CA THR A 179 11.99 9.63 -3.43
C THR A 179 12.99 8.78 -2.63
N ALA A 180 13.05 7.47 -2.88
CA ALA A 180 14.03 6.60 -2.24
C ALA A 180 15.47 7.05 -2.57
N SER A 181 15.73 7.39 -3.83
CA SER A 181 17.03 7.89 -4.27
C SER A 181 17.40 9.23 -3.61
N GLN A 182 16.44 10.15 -3.51
CA GLN A 182 16.65 11.44 -2.84
C GLN A 182 16.94 11.27 -1.35
N VAL A 183 16.19 10.42 -0.66
CA VAL A 183 16.39 10.16 0.78
C VAL A 183 17.76 9.54 1.04
N VAL A 184 18.15 8.55 0.23
CA VAL A 184 19.47 7.91 0.37
C VAL A 184 20.59 8.89 0.02
N ALA A 185 20.49 9.59 -1.10
CA ALA A 185 21.50 10.60 -1.49
C ALA A 185 21.65 11.70 -0.43
N GLY A 186 20.52 12.20 0.12
CA GLY A 186 20.52 13.19 1.18
C GLY A 186 21.13 12.67 2.49
N ALA A 187 20.84 11.43 2.88
CA ALA A 187 21.41 10.80 4.08
C ALA A 187 22.94 10.68 4.01
N PHE A 188 23.48 10.41 2.82
CA PHE A 188 24.93 10.31 2.57
C PHE A 188 25.55 11.64 2.10
N LYS A 189 24.78 12.74 2.01
CA LYS A 189 25.22 14.04 1.51
C LYS A 189 25.88 13.97 0.13
N MET A 190 25.27 13.16 -0.74
CA MET A 190 25.75 12.96 -2.12
C MET A 190 25.07 13.96 -3.07
N ASP A 191 25.41 15.26 -2.95
CA ASP A 191 24.80 16.28 -3.81
C ASP A 191 25.26 16.11 -5.26
N THR A 192 26.58 16.12 -5.48
CA THR A 192 27.20 15.88 -6.80
C THR A 192 28.46 15.03 -6.64
N VAL A 193 28.63 14.05 -7.50
CA VAL A 193 29.81 13.18 -7.54
C VAL A 193 30.51 13.34 -8.87
N ASN A 194 31.80 13.62 -8.84
CA ASN A 194 32.64 13.73 -10.04
C ASN A 194 33.14 12.34 -10.45
N ILE A 195 32.66 11.87 -11.61
CA ILE A 195 33.13 10.62 -12.21
C ILE A 195 33.72 10.91 -13.59
N GLY A 196 35.04 10.75 -13.71
CA GLY A 196 35.72 10.91 -14.99
C GLY A 196 35.58 12.30 -15.63
N GLY A 197 35.41 13.37 -14.84
CA GLY A 197 35.24 14.74 -15.33
C GLY A 197 33.77 15.18 -15.53
N PHE A 198 32.83 14.28 -15.34
CA PHE A 198 31.39 14.59 -15.38
C PHE A 198 30.84 14.75 -13.96
N GLN A 199 30.09 15.85 -13.73
CA GLN A 199 29.35 16.04 -12.50
C GLN A 199 28.00 15.34 -12.62
N ILE A 200 27.79 14.27 -11.82
CA ILE A 200 26.55 13.50 -11.80
C ILE A 200 25.87 13.75 -10.45
N GLU A 201 24.59 14.06 -10.48
CA GLU A 201 23.80 14.18 -9.24
C GLU A 201 23.77 12.85 -8.49
N GLY A 202 24.00 12.88 -7.18
CA GLY A 202 24.00 11.70 -6.33
C GLY A 202 22.70 10.89 -6.40
N VAL A 203 21.57 11.58 -6.63
CA VAL A 203 20.25 10.97 -6.83
C VAL A 203 20.25 10.00 -8.02
N ILE A 204 20.91 10.37 -9.14
CA ILE A 204 20.99 9.53 -10.34
C ILE A 204 21.83 8.26 -10.07
N LEU A 205 22.94 8.41 -9.34
CA LEU A 205 23.79 7.27 -8.99
C LEU A 205 23.06 6.27 -8.09
N VAL A 206 22.37 6.78 -7.07
CA VAL A 206 21.55 5.93 -6.17
C VAL A 206 20.41 5.29 -6.96
N GLY A 207 19.75 6.04 -7.85
CA GLY A 207 18.69 5.52 -8.72
C GLY A 207 19.20 4.39 -9.61
N ALA A 208 20.35 4.55 -10.24
CA ALA A 208 20.99 3.50 -11.04
C ALA A 208 21.33 2.25 -10.21
N ALA A 209 21.85 2.43 -9.00
CA ALA A 209 22.14 1.32 -8.09
C ALA A 209 20.84 0.58 -7.69
N LEU A 210 19.76 1.29 -7.39
CA LEU A 210 18.46 0.71 -7.09
C LEU A 210 17.87 -0.04 -8.30
N CYS A 211 18.03 0.49 -9.51
CA CYS A 211 17.61 -0.21 -10.74
C CYS A 211 18.33 -1.55 -10.91
N VAL A 212 19.65 -1.58 -10.73
CA VAL A 212 20.44 -2.82 -10.82
C VAL A 212 19.99 -3.81 -9.74
N LEU A 213 19.81 -3.35 -8.51
CA LEU A 213 19.35 -4.19 -7.41
C LEU A 213 17.96 -4.79 -7.71
N THR A 214 17.04 -3.95 -8.19
CA THR A 214 15.69 -4.39 -8.57
C THR A 214 15.73 -5.43 -9.68
N TYR A 215 16.55 -5.21 -10.69
CA TYR A 215 16.74 -6.17 -11.79
C TYR A 215 17.21 -7.54 -11.27
N ILE A 216 18.26 -7.56 -10.43
CA ILE A 216 18.81 -8.80 -9.85
C ILE A 216 17.75 -9.55 -9.02
N VAL A 217 16.89 -8.82 -8.31
CA VAL A 217 15.82 -9.42 -7.49
C VAL A 217 14.71 -9.97 -8.38
N THR A 218 14.32 -9.20 -9.39
CA THR A 218 13.17 -9.54 -10.27
C THR A 218 13.49 -10.72 -11.20
N ASP A 219 14.75 -10.88 -11.64
CA ASP A 219 15.19 -11.97 -12.49
C ASP A 219 14.92 -13.37 -11.91
N GLY A 220 14.81 -13.48 -10.57
CA GLY A 220 14.45 -14.74 -9.89
C GLY A 220 12.96 -15.01 -9.74
N GLY A 221 12.08 -14.17 -10.34
CA GLY A 221 10.63 -14.32 -10.32
C GLY A 221 9.98 -14.06 -8.95
N THR A 222 8.68 -14.33 -8.87
CA THR A 222 7.84 -14.03 -7.69
C THR A 222 8.32 -14.70 -6.40
N LYS A 223 8.86 -15.92 -6.49
CA LYS A 223 9.41 -16.64 -5.32
C LYS A 223 10.61 -15.95 -4.72
N LYS A 224 11.55 -15.45 -5.54
CA LYS A 224 12.74 -14.74 -5.05
C LYS A 224 12.35 -13.40 -4.42
N ILE A 225 11.40 -12.68 -5.02
CA ILE A 225 10.85 -11.46 -4.46
C ILE A 225 10.20 -11.73 -3.10
N ALA A 226 9.33 -12.73 -3.00
CA ALA A 226 8.66 -13.12 -1.76
C ALA A 226 9.66 -13.55 -0.67
N SER A 227 10.69 -14.32 -1.02
CA SER A 227 11.76 -14.72 -0.10
C SER A 227 12.57 -13.53 0.41
N LEU A 228 12.83 -12.53 -0.42
CA LEU A 228 13.49 -11.30 0.01
C LEU A 228 12.58 -10.50 0.96
N PHE A 229 11.31 -10.33 0.62
CA PHE A 229 10.34 -9.61 1.45
C PHE A 229 10.10 -10.30 2.79
N SER A 230 10.09 -11.64 2.84
CA SER A 230 9.96 -12.38 4.09
C SER A 230 11.09 -12.14 5.09
N LYS A 231 12.24 -11.65 4.62
CA LYS A 231 13.38 -11.29 5.48
C LYS A 231 13.42 -9.79 5.80
N LEU A 232 13.29 -8.95 4.77
CA LEU A 232 13.45 -7.50 4.92
C LEU A 232 12.26 -6.83 5.60
N VAL A 233 11.03 -7.22 5.24
CA VAL A 233 9.83 -6.56 5.73
C VAL A 233 9.63 -6.71 7.24
N PRO A 234 9.78 -7.91 7.84
CA PRO A 234 9.71 -8.05 9.29
C PRO A 234 10.77 -7.23 10.01
N LEU A 235 12.03 -7.24 9.51
CA LEU A 235 13.10 -6.45 10.09
C LEU A 235 12.78 -4.95 10.06
N MET A 236 12.36 -4.44 8.90
CA MET A 236 11.96 -3.05 8.72
C MET A 236 10.79 -2.68 9.65
N SER A 237 9.77 -3.54 9.71
CA SER A 237 8.58 -3.30 10.53
C SER A 237 8.90 -3.26 12.02
N VAL A 238 9.70 -4.21 12.51
CA VAL A 238 10.14 -4.24 13.91
C VAL A 238 10.95 -2.99 14.27
N PHE A 239 11.91 -2.63 13.41
CA PHE A 239 12.73 -1.44 13.62
C PHE A 239 11.87 -0.16 13.67
N TYR A 240 10.93 0.00 12.74
CA TYR A 240 10.02 1.14 12.71
C TYR A 240 9.11 1.22 13.95
N ILE A 241 8.55 0.08 14.35
CA ILE A 241 7.71 0.00 15.56
C ILE A 241 8.52 0.35 16.81
N LEU A 242 9.73 -0.18 16.94
CA LEU A 242 10.60 0.11 18.10
C LEU A 242 10.98 1.59 18.16
N MET A 243 11.28 2.21 17.00
CA MET A 243 11.52 3.65 16.95
C MET A 243 10.28 4.45 17.37
N GLY A 244 9.10 4.09 16.85
CA GLY A 244 7.85 4.73 17.22
C GLY A 244 7.53 4.61 18.72
N ILE A 245 7.69 3.42 19.27
CA ILE A 245 7.53 3.19 20.72
C ILE A 245 8.54 4.02 21.52
N GLY A 246 9.81 4.03 21.09
CA GLY A 246 10.86 4.84 21.74
C GLY A 246 10.51 6.34 21.77
N MET A 247 10.00 6.89 20.66
CA MET A 247 9.54 8.28 20.59
C MET A 247 8.35 8.55 21.53
N ILE A 248 7.40 7.64 21.62
CA ILE A 248 6.25 7.74 22.51
C ILE A 248 6.72 7.71 23.98
N LEU A 249 7.58 6.76 24.34
CA LEU A 249 8.12 6.64 25.70
C LEU A 249 8.94 7.87 26.11
N ALA A 250 9.76 8.41 25.19
CA ALA A 250 10.54 9.63 25.45
C ALA A 250 9.65 10.87 25.67
N ASN A 251 8.40 10.85 25.18
CA ASN A 251 7.46 11.98 25.29
C ASN A 251 6.16 11.60 26.00
N LEU A 252 6.18 10.63 26.91
CA LEU A 252 4.98 10.04 27.51
C LEU A 252 4.08 11.09 28.17
N SER A 253 4.65 12.11 28.79
CA SER A 253 3.92 13.22 29.41
C SER A 253 3.08 14.05 28.41
N ARG A 254 3.47 14.08 27.15
CA ARG A 254 2.79 14.82 26.08
C ARG A 254 1.71 14.01 25.37
N VAL A 255 1.71 12.70 25.53
CA VAL A 255 0.78 11.79 24.82
C VAL A 255 -0.68 12.16 25.06
N PRO A 256 -1.16 12.44 26.29
CA PRO A 256 -2.55 12.82 26.49
C PRO A 256 -2.94 14.12 25.79
N SER A 257 -2.05 15.13 25.80
CA SER A 257 -2.30 16.40 25.12
C SER A 257 -2.32 16.24 23.59
N VAL A 258 -1.46 15.36 23.02
CA VAL A 258 -1.47 15.05 21.59
C VAL A 258 -2.80 14.39 21.19
N PHE A 259 -3.29 13.41 21.94
CA PHE A 259 -4.60 12.81 21.67
C PHE A 259 -5.74 13.83 21.76
N ALA A 260 -5.74 14.69 22.78
CA ALA A 260 -6.72 15.78 22.89
C ALA A 260 -6.65 16.71 21.66
N THR A 261 -5.46 17.08 21.23
CA THR A 261 -5.24 17.91 20.04
C THR A 261 -5.75 17.24 18.77
N ILE A 262 -5.49 15.95 18.59
CA ILE A 262 -6.01 15.18 17.44
C ILE A 262 -7.54 15.22 17.41
N VAL A 263 -8.19 14.93 18.54
CA VAL A 263 -9.66 14.87 18.60
C VAL A 263 -10.28 16.26 18.44
N THR A 264 -9.76 17.29 19.13
CA THR A 264 -10.32 18.65 19.03
C THR A 264 -10.16 19.27 17.66
N ASN A 265 -9.05 19.02 16.98
CA ASN A 265 -8.80 19.54 15.64
C ASN A 265 -9.40 18.65 14.52
N ALA A 266 -9.87 17.45 14.81
CA ALA A 266 -10.40 16.54 13.80
C ALA A 266 -11.63 17.05 13.07
N PHE A 267 -12.41 17.93 13.70
CA PHE A 267 -13.66 18.45 13.14
C PHE A 267 -13.48 19.79 12.41
N THR A 268 -12.24 20.21 12.16
CA THR A 268 -11.95 21.33 11.25
C THR A 268 -12.09 20.87 9.81
N GLY A 269 -12.57 21.72 8.91
CA GLY A 269 -12.71 21.38 7.48
C GLY A 269 -11.39 20.98 6.82
N THR A 270 -10.28 21.62 7.20
CA THR A 270 -8.92 21.31 6.73
C THR A 270 -8.46 19.93 7.19
N ALA A 271 -8.78 19.53 8.42
CA ALA A 271 -8.40 18.21 8.96
C ALA A 271 -9.06 17.06 8.20
N ALA A 272 -10.35 17.19 7.88
CA ALA A 272 -11.07 16.18 7.10
C ALA A 272 -10.46 16.02 5.70
N ILE A 273 -10.22 17.12 5.00
CA ILE A 273 -9.63 17.11 3.65
C ILE A 273 -8.20 16.54 3.72
N GLY A 274 -7.34 17.00 4.62
CA GLY A 274 -5.97 16.53 4.76
C GLY A 274 -5.90 15.05 5.15
N GLY A 275 -6.78 14.57 6.03
CA GLY A 275 -6.85 13.16 6.43
C GLY A 275 -7.24 12.24 5.29
N PHE A 276 -8.24 12.61 4.50
CA PHE A 276 -8.66 11.85 3.32
C PHE A 276 -7.67 11.97 2.16
N ALA A 277 -7.11 13.15 1.93
CA ALA A 277 -6.07 13.34 0.93
C ALA A 277 -4.79 12.56 1.26
N GLY A 278 -4.41 12.48 2.51
CA GLY A 278 -3.25 11.69 2.95
C GLY A 278 -3.47 10.17 2.83
N CYS A 279 -4.72 9.70 2.90
CA CYS A 279 -5.07 8.30 2.63
C CYS A 279 -5.20 7.99 1.14
N ALA A 280 -5.65 8.96 0.35
CA ALA A 280 -5.66 8.88 -1.10
C ALA A 280 -4.26 9.27 -1.60
N VAL A 281 -3.55 8.35 -2.21
CA VAL A 281 -2.17 8.47 -2.73
C VAL A 281 -1.91 9.72 -3.61
N SER A 282 -2.96 10.49 -3.91
CA SER A 282 -2.98 11.57 -4.89
C SER A 282 -2.12 12.78 -4.54
N GLU A 283 -2.13 13.20 -3.28
CA GLU A 283 -1.33 14.37 -2.91
C GLU A 283 0.16 14.08 -2.89
N MET A 284 0.53 12.81 -2.71
CA MET A 284 1.93 12.37 -2.77
C MET A 284 2.46 12.32 -4.20
N ILE A 285 1.63 11.95 -5.16
CA ILE A 285 1.96 12.03 -6.58
C ILE A 285 2.08 13.50 -6.99
N ARG A 286 1.19 14.36 -6.49
CA ARG A 286 1.17 15.79 -6.78
C ARG A 286 2.40 16.52 -6.21
N VAL A 287 2.79 16.23 -4.98
CA VAL A 287 4.00 16.80 -4.34
C VAL A 287 5.29 16.20 -4.91
N GLY A 288 5.25 14.95 -5.40
CA GLY A 288 6.40 14.31 -6.05
C GLY A 288 6.59 14.69 -7.53
N MET A 289 5.64 15.41 -8.14
CA MET A 289 5.72 15.92 -9.52
C MET A 289 5.95 17.44 -9.58
N ALA A 290 5.93 18.15 -8.46
CA ALA A 290 6.29 19.56 -8.34
C ALA A 290 7.73 19.72 -7.91
#